data_20ae6920087a238d03a8c5284aa35060
#
_entry.id   20ae6920087a238d03a8c5284aa35060
#
_cell.length_a   1.000
_cell.length_b   1.000
_cell.length_c   1.000
_cell.angle_alpha   90.00
_cell.angle_beta   90.00
_cell.angle_gamma   90.00
#
_symmetry.space_group_name_H-M   'P 1'
#
loop_
_entity.id
_entity.type
_entity.pdbx_description
1 polymer ?
#
loop_
_entity_poly.entity_id
_entity_poly.type
_entity_poly.pdbx_seq_one_letter_code
_entity_poly.pdbx_strand_id
1 'polypeptide(L)'
;PKYRGKSVSDIVERALRDAENYISGGVHGLIIENHGDIPFSKPEDIGHETSALMAVITEKVRERFAVPLGINVLANAAIPAMAIALAGGADFVRVNQWANAYIANEGFIEGAAAKTLRYRSMLRAEHIRVFADSHVKHGSHAIVADRSIQELTRDVDFFEADAVIATGQRTGDSATMAEIDEIRAATELPLLVGSGVTPANVKQILGRTQGVIVASTMKVDGVWWNDVELARVKHFMSVAQAALEEA
;
A
#
# COMPACT_ATOMS: atom_id res chain seq x y z
N PRO A 1 8.44 19.22 -1.01
CA PRO A 1 8.13 18.00 -1.74
C PRO A 1 9.29 17.51 -2.60
N LYS A 2 9.41 16.20 -2.81
CA LYS A 2 10.42 15.62 -3.70
C LYS A 2 10.11 15.86 -5.19
N TYR A 3 8.94 16.37 -5.47
CA TYR A 3 8.46 16.61 -6.83
C TYR A 3 9.32 17.59 -7.66
N ARG A 4 9.83 18.68 -7.10
CA ARG A 4 10.77 19.63 -7.72
C ARG A 4 10.32 20.23 -9.07
N GLY A 5 9.03 20.49 -9.26
CA GLY A 5 8.50 21.21 -10.42
C GLY A 5 8.65 20.53 -11.79
N LYS A 6 8.69 19.21 -11.85
CA LYS A 6 8.63 18.47 -13.12
C LYS A 6 7.27 18.65 -13.79
N SER A 7 7.22 18.49 -15.10
CA SER A 7 5.96 18.51 -15.84
C SER A 7 5.10 17.29 -15.49
N VAL A 8 3.79 17.39 -15.71
CA VAL A 8 2.87 16.24 -15.58
C VAL A 8 3.30 15.09 -16.49
N SER A 9 3.79 15.38 -17.69
CA SER A 9 4.31 14.38 -18.62
C SER A 9 5.50 13.61 -18.01
N ASP A 10 6.46 14.31 -17.40
CA ASP A 10 7.62 13.68 -16.77
C ASP A 10 7.21 12.72 -15.64
N ILE A 11 6.17 13.06 -14.88
CA ILE A 11 5.65 12.22 -13.79
C ILE A 11 5.01 10.96 -14.37
N VAL A 12 4.14 11.13 -15.37
CA VAL A 12 3.47 10.01 -16.06
C VAL A 12 4.49 9.08 -16.69
N GLU A 13 5.47 9.61 -17.42
CA GLU A 13 6.53 8.83 -18.08
C GLU A 13 7.36 8.06 -17.06
N ARG A 14 7.69 8.66 -15.91
CA ARG A 14 8.41 7.96 -14.84
C ARG A 14 7.57 6.82 -14.26
N ALA A 15 6.30 7.07 -13.97
CA ALA A 15 5.40 6.05 -13.45
C ALA A 15 5.27 4.86 -14.42
N LEU A 16 5.17 5.13 -15.72
CA LEU A 16 5.10 4.09 -16.75
C LEU A 16 6.40 3.30 -16.88
N ARG A 17 7.58 3.94 -16.79
CA ARG A 17 8.87 3.23 -16.78
C ARG A 17 9.03 2.34 -15.56
N ASP A 18 8.67 2.86 -14.37
CA ASP A 18 8.73 2.08 -13.14
C ASP A 18 7.78 0.87 -13.22
N ALA A 19 6.55 1.07 -13.72
CA ALA A 19 5.57 -0.01 -13.93
C ALA A 19 6.10 -1.07 -14.92
N GLU A 20 6.67 -0.65 -16.06
CA GLU A 20 7.28 -1.54 -17.05
C GLU A 20 8.38 -2.43 -16.43
N ASN A 21 9.27 -1.82 -15.63
CA ASN A 21 10.34 -2.55 -14.96
C ASN A 21 9.80 -3.56 -13.94
N TYR A 22 8.77 -3.20 -13.18
CA TYR A 22 8.12 -4.13 -12.26
C TYR A 22 7.50 -5.31 -13.01
N ILE A 23 6.68 -5.04 -14.03
CA ILE A 23 5.97 -6.10 -14.78
C ILE A 23 6.96 -6.99 -15.55
N SER A 24 7.95 -6.40 -16.21
CA SER A 24 9.02 -7.15 -16.92
C SER A 24 9.90 -7.97 -15.95
N GLY A 25 9.92 -7.61 -14.69
CA GLY A 25 10.59 -8.34 -13.62
C GLY A 25 9.74 -9.46 -13.00
N GLY A 26 8.44 -9.55 -13.35
CA GLY A 26 7.55 -10.66 -12.96
C GLY A 26 6.69 -10.39 -11.74
N VAL A 27 6.47 -9.13 -11.30
CA VAL A 27 5.53 -8.85 -10.20
C VAL A 27 4.08 -9.15 -10.62
N HIS A 28 3.25 -9.51 -9.65
CA HIS A 28 1.88 -9.95 -9.92
C HIS A 28 0.85 -8.83 -9.92
N GLY A 29 1.20 -7.64 -9.40
CA GLY A 29 0.33 -6.47 -9.35
C GLY A 29 1.11 -5.22 -8.96
N LEU A 30 0.47 -4.06 -9.07
CA LEU A 30 1.08 -2.76 -8.80
C LEU A 30 0.25 -1.96 -7.80
N ILE A 31 0.90 -1.11 -7.02
CA ILE A 31 0.24 -0.05 -6.23
C ILE A 31 0.81 1.29 -6.67
N ILE A 32 -0.06 2.21 -7.07
CA ILE A 32 0.29 3.61 -7.35
C ILE A 32 0.10 4.42 -6.08
N GLU A 33 1.17 5.13 -5.68
CA GLU A 33 1.23 5.88 -4.43
C GLU A 33 1.84 7.27 -4.66
N ASN A 34 1.27 8.31 -4.06
CA ASN A 34 1.78 9.69 -4.13
C ASN A 34 3.00 9.91 -3.21
N HIS A 35 3.91 8.94 -3.12
CA HIS A 35 5.04 8.94 -2.18
C HIS A 35 6.03 10.11 -2.40
N GLY A 36 6.01 10.73 -3.57
CA GLY A 36 6.77 11.94 -3.89
C GLY A 36 6.25 13.23 -3.24
N ASP A 37 5.04 13.23 -2.67
CA ASP A 37 4.40 14.41 -2.08
C ASP A 37 4.87 14.73 -0.65
N ILE A 38 5.91 14.07 -0.20
CA ILE A 38 6.48 14.29 1.14
C ILE A 38 6.97 15.75 1.31
N PRO A 39 6.64 16.44 2.42
CA PRO A 39 5.82 16.01 3.56
C PRO A 39 4.34 15.87 3.17
N PHE A 40 3.72 14.80 3.68
CA PHE A 40 2.31 14.53 3.39
C PHE A 40 1.39 15.47 4.16
N SER A 41 0.18 15.65 3.64
CA SER A 41 -0.90 16.39 4.30
C SER A 41 -1.91 15.42 4.91
N LYS A 42 -2.72 15.91 5.85
CA LYS A 42 -3.91 15.20 6.31
C LYS A 42 -4.90 14.95 5.17
N PRO A 43 -5.78 13.94 5.29
CA PRO A 43 -6.76 13.63 4.24
C PRO A 43 -7.60 14.82 3.78
N GLU A 44 -8.00 15.68 4.72
CA GLU A 44 -8.82 16.87 4.47
C GLU A 44 -8.07 18.01 3.77
N ASP A 45 -6.75 18.02 3.86
CA ASP A 45 -5.88 19.06 3.29
C ASP A 45 -5.28 18.67 1.93
N ILE A 46 -5.59 17.47 1.42
CA ILE A 46 -5.12 17.02 0.11
C ILE A 46 -5.94 17.69 -1.00
N GLY A 47 -5.23 18.40 -1.88
CA GLY A 47 -5.86 19.11 -2.99
C GLY A 47 -6.37 18.20 -4.11
N HIS A 48 -7.23 18.76 -4.94
CA HIS A 48 -7.80 18.05 -6.10
C HIS A 48 -6.74 17.68 -7.15
N GLU A 49 -5.62 18.42 -7.21
CA GLU A 49 -4.49 18.14 -8.11
C GLU A 49 -3.89 16.75 -7.89
N THR A 50 -3.76 16.32 -6.64
CA THR A 50 -3.27 14.95 -6.33
C THR A 50 -4.20 13.90 -6.90
N SER A 51 -5.51 14.03 -6.68
CA SER A 51 -6.51 13.09 -7.21
C SER A 51 -6.54 13.09 -8.74
N ALA A 52 -6.52 14.26 -9.35
CA ALA A 52 -6.56 14.40 -10.80
C ALA A 52 -5.34 13.77 -11.48
N LEU A 53 -4.13 14.07 -10.95
CA LEU A 53 -2.89 13.52 -11.51
C LEU A 53 -2.79 12.00 -11.30
N MET A 54 -3.12 11.51 -10.11
CA MET A 54 -3.10 10.08 -9.84
C MET A 54 -4.12 9.31 -10.68
N ALA A 55 -5.31 9.88 -10.97
CA ALA A 55 -6.28 9.25 -11.86
C ALA A 55 -5.73 9.11 -13.29
N VAL A 56 -5.09 10.14 -13.82
CA VAL A 56 -4.44 10.11 -15.14
C VAL A 56 -3.32 9.03 -15.17
N ILE A 57 -2.47 8.98 -14.15
CA ILE A 57 -1.41 7.97 -14.07
C ILE A 57 -2.01 6.56 -14.02
N THR A 58 -3.06 6.36 -13.20
CA THR A 58 -3.72 5.06 -13.03
C THR A 58 -4.31 4.56 -14.35
N GLU A 59 -5.03 5.43 -15.07
CA GLU A 59 -5.56 5.11 -16.40
C GLU A 59 -4.45 4.71 -17.37
N LYS A 60 -3.36 5.48 -17.45
CA LYS A 60 -2.23 5.19 -18.34
C LYS A 60 -1.51 3.88 -18.00
N VAL A 61 -1.41 3.54 -16.73
CA VAL A 61 -0.88 2.23 -16.29
C VAL A 61 -1.85 1.11 -16.67
N ARG A 62 -3.16 1.30 -16.44
CA ARG A 62 -4.20 0.33 -16.79
C ARG A 62 -4.27 0.08 -18.30
N GLU A 63 -4.12 1.09 -19.14
CA GLU A 63 -4.08 0.94 -20.61
C GLU A 63 -2.94 0.02 -21.08
N ARG A 64 -1.80 0.01 -20.35
CA ARG A 64 -0.62 -0.77 -20.76
C ARG A 64 -0.55 -2.16 -20.13
N PHE A 65 -1.09 -2.34 -18.90
CA PHE A 65 -0.84 -3.52 -18.11
C PHE A 65 -2.15 -4.12 -17.54
N ALA A 66 -2.42 -5.35 -17.92
CA ALA A 66 -3.58 -6.13 -17.44
C ALA A 66 -3.24 -6.90 -16.15
N VAL A 67 -2.81 -6.19 -15.10
CA VAL A 67 -2.47 -6.76 -13.78
C VAL A 67 -3.33 -6.14 -12.70
N PRO A 68 -3.50 -6.79 -11.53
CA PRO A 68 -4.12 -6.14 -10.37
C PRO A 68 -3.45 -4.81 -10.04
N LEU A 69 -4.27 -3.76 -9.91
CA LEU A 69 -3.80 -2.39 -9.70
C LEU A 69 -4.45 -1.80 -8.45
N GLY A 70 -3.64 -1.29 -7.54
CA GLY A 70 -4.06 -0.66 -6.30
C GLY A 70 -3.69 0.82 -6.24
N ILE A 71 -4.40 1.54 -5.39
CA ILE A 71 -4.19 2.97 -5.11
C ILE A 71 -3.95 3.18 -3.62
N ASN A 72 -2.91 3.92 -3.27
CA ASN A 72 -2.71 4.45 -1.92
C ASN A 72 -2.46 5.95 -1.99
N VAL A 73 -3.25 6.75 -1.26
CA VAL A 73 -3.09 8.21 -1.19
C VAL A 73 -2.69 8.62 0.21
N LEU A 74 -1.48 9.08 0.35
CA LEU A 74 -0.86 9.50 1.61
C LEU A 74 -1.18 10.98 1.94
N ALA A 75 -1.49 11.27 3.20
CA ALA A 75 -1.62 10.28 4.27
C ALA A 75 -3.10 9.92 4.48
N ASN A 76 -3.39 8.62 4.41
CA ASN A 76 -4.71 8.05 4.75
C ASN A 76 -5.93 8.64 3.99
N ALA A 77 -5.74 9.14 2.78
CA ALA A 77 -6.81 9.78 2.00
C ALA A 77 -7.64 8.73 1.23
N ALA A 78 -8.40 7.93 1.95
CA ALA A 78 -9.17 6.81 1.41
C ALA A 78 -10.29 7.25 0.45
N ILE A 79 -10.92 8.41 0.66
CA ILE A 79 -11.95 8.97 -0.25
C ILE A 79 -11.35 9.31 -1.62
N PRO A 80 -10.27 10.13 -1.71
CA PRO A 80 -9.54 10.31 -2.96
C PRO A 80 -9.07 9.00 -3.60
N ALA A 81 -8.52 8.07 -2.80
CA ALA A 81 -8.05 6.78 -3.33
C ALA A 81 -9.18 5.99 -4.02
N MET A 82 -10.36 5.94 -3.43
CA MET A 82 -11.55 5.28 -4.00
C MET A 82 -12.00 5.95 -5.31
N ALA A 83 -12.02 7.28 -5.36
CA ALA A 83 -12.37 8.03 -6.56
C ALA A 83 -11.37 7.78 -7.70
N ILE A 84 -10.06 7.79 -7.39
CA ILE A 84 -8.99 7.49 -8.33
C ILE A 84 -9.10 6.05 -8.84
N ALA A 85 -9.33 5.10 -7.94
CA ALA A 85 -9.47 3.69 -8.29
C ALA A 85 -10.63 3.47 -9.27
N LEU A 86 -11.79 4.07 -9.01
CA LEU A 86 -12.93 3.98 -9.92
C LEU A 86 -12.64 4.64 -11.27
N ALA A 87 -12.10 5.86 -11.27
CA ALA A 87 -11.84 6.62 -12.51
C ALA A 87 -10.74 5.99 -13.37
N GLY A 88 -9.69 5.46 -12.76
CA GLY A 88 -8.53 4.87 -13.44
C GLY A 88 -8.63 3.35 -13.63
N GLY A 89 -9.72 2.71 -13.20
CA GLY A 89 -9.93 1.26 -13.35
C GLY A 89 -9.02 0.40 -12.47
N ALA A 90 -8.69 0.86 -11.25
CA ALA A 90 -7.96 0.05 -10.29
C ALA A 90 -8.87 -0.93 -9.54
N ASP A 91 -8.29 -2.02 -9.05
CA ASP A 91 -9.01 -3.15 -8.46
C ASP A 91 -9.15 -3.03 -6.94
N PHE A 92 -8.25 -2.29 -6.29
CA PHE A 92 -8.26 -2.12 -4.84
C PHE A 92 -7.66 -0.78 -4.40
N VAL A 93 -7.92 -0.43 -3.14
CA VAL A 93 -7.26 0.67 -2.44
C VAL A 93 -6.51 0.13 -1.22
N ARG A 94 -5.34 0.70 -0.91
CA ARG A 94 -4.70 0.52 0.39
C ARG A 94 -5.03 1.70 1.29
N VAL A 95 -5.43 1.42 2.53
CA VAL A 95 -5.77 2.43 3.53
C VAL A 95 -4.91 2.22 4.77
N ASN A 96 -4.17 3.25 5.17
CA ASN A 96 -3.19 3.15 6.25
C ASN A 96 -3.83 3.10 7.65
N GLN A 97 -4.91 3.84 7.88
CA GLN A 97 -5.70 3.79 9.11
C GLN A 97 -7.16 3.55 8.76
N TRP A 98 -7.61 2.32 8.94
CA TRP A 98 -8.97 1.92 8.60
C TRP A 98 -9.94 2.07 9.76
N ALA A 99 -9.58 1.53 10.91
CA ALA A 99 -10.31 1.62 12.18
C ALA A 99 -9.44 2.30 13.25
N ASN A 100 -10.04 2.77 14.34
CA ASN A 100 -9.34 3.46 15.43
C ASN A 100 -8.66 4.78 15.01
N ALA A 101 -7.57 5.15 15.68
CA ALA A 101 -6.79 6.37 15.39
C ALA A 101 -5.35 6.25 15.88
N TYR A 102 -4.46 7.08 15.34
CA TYR A 102 -3.07 7.19 15.80
C TYR A 102 -2.55 8.62 15.56
N ILE A 103 -1.37 8.95 16.12
CA ILE A 103 -0.68 10.21 15.86
C ILE A 103 0.43 9.95 14.84
N ALA A 104 0.24 10.43 13.62
CA ALA A 104 1.22 10.38 12.54
C ALA A 104 2.12 11.62 12.51
N ASN A 105 3.04 11.70 11.54
CA ASN A 105 3.82 12.93 11.30
C ASN A 105 2.93 14.12 10.93
N GLU A 106 1.80 13.88 10.29
CA GLU A 106 0.78 14.83 9.88
C GLU A 106 -0.14 15.27 11.04
N GLY A 107 -0.05 14.59 12.18
CA GLY A 107 -0.87 14.82 13.37
C GLY A 107 -1.88 13.68 13.60
N PHE A 108 -3.02 13.99 14.18
CA PHE A 108 -4.05 13.00 14.50
C PHE A 108 -4.73 12.50 13.24
N ILE A 109 -4.68 11.18 13.03
CA ILE A 109 -5.30 10.47 11.90
C ILE A 109 -6.33 9.49 12.43
N GLU A 110 -7.55 9.58 11.91
CA GLU A 110 -8.69 8.74 12.29
C GLU A 110 -8.99 7.67 11.24
N GLY A 111 -9.61 6.60 11.68
CA GLY A 111 -10.07 5.51 10.82
C GLY A 111 -11.04 5.97 9.73
N ALA A 112 -10.76 5.57 8.51
CA ALA A 112 -11.50 6.01 7.33
C ALA A 112 -12.69 5.11 6.95
N ALA A 113 -12.87 3.95 7.59
CA ALA A 113 -13.78 2.89 7.16
C ALA A 113 -15.20 3.37 6.88
N ALA A 114 -15.85 3.97 7.88
CA ALA A 114 -17.26 4.36 7.76
C ALA A 114 -17.55 5.34 6.61
N LYS A 115 -16.65 6.30 6.40
CA LYS A 115 -16.75 7.29 5.31
C LYS A 115 -16.51 6.61 3.96
N THR A 116 -15.48 5.77 3.88
CA THR A 116 -15.05 5.13 2.63
C THR A 116 -16.06 4.11 2.14
N LEU A 117 -16.62 3.27 3.01
CA LEU A 117 -17.63 2.28 2.60
C LEU A 117 -18.92 2.94 2.10
N ARG A 118 -19.37 4.02 2.76
CA ARG A 118 -20.51 4.79 2.27
C ARG A 118 -20.23 5.47 0.93
N TYR A 119 -19.02 6.00 0.76
CA TYR A 119 -18.61 6.61 -0.50
C TYR A 119 -18.48 5.55 -1.62
N ARG A 120 -17.89 4.38 -1.33
CA ARG A 120 -17.83 3.24 -2.25
C ARG A 120 -19.22 2.84 -2.76
N SER A 121 -20.18 2.71 -1.84
CA SER A 121 -21.58 2.38 -2.18
C SER A 121 -22.26 3.48 -3.01
N MET A 122 -22.07 4.75 -2.64
CA MET A 122 -22.59 5.90 -3.43
C MET A 122 -22.06 5.87 -4.86
N LEU A 123 -20.81 5.49 -5.06
CA LEU A 123 -20.16 5.37 -6.38
C LEU A 123 -20.55 4.08 -7.11
N ARG A 124 -21.25 3.12 -6.46
CA ARG A 124 -21.49 1.76 -6.98
C ARG A 124 -20.18 1.04 -7.32
N ALA A 125 -19.18 1.20 -6.47
CA ALA A 125 -17.81 0.71 -6.67
C ALA A 125 -17.49 -0.47 -5.73
N GLU A 126 -18.46 -1.33 -5.42
CA GLU A 126 -18.33 -2.48 -4.52
C GLU A 126 -17.29 -3.50 -5.01
N HIS A 127 -16.97 -3.48 -6.29
CA HIS A 127 -15.92 -4.31 -6.89
C HIS A 127 -14.50 -3.88 -6.49
N ILE A 128 -14.31 -2.64 -6.02
CA ILE A 128 -13.00 -2.14 -5.55
C ILE A 128 -12.78 -2.61 -4.12
N ARG A 129 -11.73 -3.42 -3.92
CA ARG A 129 -11.39 -4.00 -2.63
C ARG A 129 -10.66 -3.00 -1.73
N VAL A 130 -10.74 -3.23 -0.42
CA VAL A 130 -10.02 -2.43 0.59
C VAL A 130 -8.99 -3.30 1.28
N PHE A 131 -7.71 -2.94 1.15
CA PHE A 131 -6.59 -3.53 1.86
C PHE A 131 -6.16 -2.56 2.94
N ALA A 132 -6.27 -2.95 4.21
CA ALA A 132 -6.07 -2.06 5.35
C ALA A 132 -4.86 -2.45 6.20
N ASP A 133 -4.04 -1.46 6.57
CA ASP A 133 -2.96 -1.69 7.53
C ASP A 133 -3.59 -1.94 8.91
N SER A 134 -3.17 -3.02 9.61
CA SER A 134 -3.63 -3.33 10.97
C SER A 134 -2.97 -2.42 12.01
N HIS A 135 -1.67 -2.17 11.86
CA HIS A 135 -0.89 -1.32 12.73
C HIS A 135 0.12 -0.55 11.87
N VAL A 136 -0.29 0.64 11.42
CA VAL A 136 0.48 1.40 10.43
C VAL A 136 1.76 1.99 11.01
N LYS A 137 2.82 2.00 10.21
CA LYS A 137 4.11 2.62 10.55
C LYS A 137 4.05 4.16 10.60
N HIS A 138 5.16 4.78 11.04
CA HIS A 138 5.40 6.24 11.06
C HIS A 138 4.53 7.03 12.05
N GLY A 139 4.11 6.41 13.14
CA GLY A 139 3.34 7.14 14.13
C GLY A 139 3.36 6.51 15.51
N SER A 140 2.66 7.15 16.44
CA SER A 140 2.46 6.70 17.80
C SER A 140 1.05 6.16 17.96
N HIS A 141 0.95 4.92 18.42
CA HIS A 141 -0.31 4.27 18.74
C HIS A 141 -0.65 4.34 20.23
N ALA A 142 -0.08 5.28 20.97
CA ALA A 142 -0.29 5.43 22.41
C ALA A 142 -1.77 5.60 22.80
N ILE A 143 -2.59 6.16 21.92
CA ILE A 143 -4.02 6.36 22.13
C ILE A 143 -4.82 5.04 22.18
N VAL A 144 -4.29 3.96 21.65
CA VAL A 144 -4.88 2.61 21.63
C VAL A 144 -3.96 1.57 22.29
N ALA A 145 -3.00 2.02 23.13
CA ALA A 145 -2.01 1.14 23.75
C ALA A 145 -2.57 0.15 24.79
N ASP A 146 -3.82 0.34 25.21
CA ASP A 146 -4.58 -0.61 26.02
C ASP A 146 -5.17 -1.78 25.21
N ARG A 147 -5.01 -1.78 23.88
CA ARG A 147 -5.52 -2.81 22.97
C ARG A 147 -4.37 -3.62 22.37
N SER A 148 -4.53 -4.93 22.30
CA SER A 148 -3.58 -5.80 21.61
C SER A 148 -3.66 -5.62 20.10
N ILE A 149 -2.60 -6.02 19.37
CA ILE A 149 -2.61 -6.01 17.90
C ILE A 149 -3.70 -6.94 17.34
N GLN A 150 -4.02 -8.03 18.05
CA GLN A 150 -5.13 -8.90 17.68
C GLN A 150 -6.48 -8.17 17.74
N GLU A 151 -6.74 -7.38 18.80
CA GLU A 151 -7.98 -6.59 18.90
C GLU A 151 -8.05 -5.50 17.83
N LEU A 152 -6.93 -4.82 17.54
CA LEU A 152 -6.86 -3.84 16.46
C LEU A 152 -7.11 -4.50 15.09
N THR A 153 -6.60 -5.70 14.87
CA THR A 153 -6.84 -6.48 13.65
C THR A 153 -8.30 -6.90 13.52
N ARG A 154 -8.94 -7.33 14.61
CA ARG A 154 -10.38 -7.64 14.63
C ARG A 154 -11.24 -6.42 14.31
N ASP A 155 -10.83 -5.22 14.72
CA ASP A 155 -11.53 -3.99 14.34
C ASP A 155 -11.44 -3.73 12.84
N VAL A 156 -10.31 -4.02 12.21
CA VAL A 156 -10.13 -3.90 10.75
C VAL A 156 -11.06 -4.87 10.00
N ASP A 157 -11.15 -6.12 10.46
CA ASP A 157 -12.03 -7.14 9.93
C ASP A 157 -13.52 -6.77 10.15
N PHE A 158 -13.89 -6.40 11.38
CA PHE A 158 -15.25 -5.98 11.73
C PHE A 158 -15.74 -4.77 10.91
N PHE A 159 -14.84 -3.88 10.49
CA PHE A 159 -15.14 -2.76 9.59
C PHE A 159 -15.03 -3.12 8.10
N GLU A 160 -15.12 -4.41 7.76
CA GLU A 160 -15.27 -4.91 6.40
C GLU A 160 -14.10 -4.54 5.44
N ALA A 161 -12.86 -4.63 5.91
CA ALA A 161 -11.72 -4.68 5.01
C ALA A 161 -11.71 -6.01 4.23
N ASP A 162 -11.15 -6.02 3.02
CA ASP A 162 -11.04 -7.22 2.18
C ASP A 162 -9.69 -7.95 2.38
N ALA A 163 -8.69 -7.28 2.93
CA ALA A 163 -7.39 -7.84 3.31
C ALA A 163 -6.71 -7.00 4.39
N VAL A 164 -5.84 -7.62 5.16
CA VAL A 164 -5.06 -6.97 6.21
C VAL A 164 -3.59 -6.86 5.79
N ILE A 165 -2.95 -5.75 6.15
CA ILE A 165 -1.53 -5.51 5.89
C ILE A 165 -0.79 -5.32 7.21
N ALA A 166 0.23 -6.16 7.47
CA ALA A 166 1.19 -5.96 8.53
C ALA A 166 2.33 -5.06 8.02
N THR A 167 2.73 -4.06 8.81
CA THR A 167 3.86 -3.18 8.47
C THR A 167 4.84 -3.11 9.64
N GLY A 168 6.11 -2.76 9.37
CA GLY A 168 7.08 -2.48 10.43
C GLY A 168 6.86 -1.10 11.05
N GLN A 169 7.87 -0.59 11.74
CA GLN A 169 7.80 0.70 12.44
C GLN A 169 8.12 1.89 11.51
N ARG A 170 8.96 1.69 10.48
CA ARG A 170 9.39 2.72 9.53
C ARG A 170 9.48 2.15 8.11
N THR A 171 9.65 3.04 7.11
CA THR A 171 9.95 2.60 5.74
C THR A 171 11.26 1.81 5.72
N GLY A 172 11.20 0.56 5.24
CA GLY A 172 12.34 -0.35 5.21
C GLY A 172 12.41 -1.31 6.39
N ASP A 173 11.67 -1.07 7.48
CA ASP A 173 11.53 -2.03 8.57
C ASP A 173 10.43 -3.04 8.25
N SER A 174 10.69 -4.32 8.46
CA SER A 174 9.70 -5.39 8.34
C SER A 174 8.92 -5.55 9.63
N ALA A 175 7.65 -5.96 9.53
CA ALA A 175 6.93 -6.51 10.68
C ALA A 175 7.71 -7.71 11.25
N THR A 176 7.66 -7.88 12.56
CA THR A 176 8.28 -9.05 13.22
C THR A 176 7.45 -10.30 12.94
N MET A 177 8.09 -11.48 12.99
CA MET A 177 7.35 -12.75 12.83
C MET A 177 6.28 -12.93 13.90
N ALA A 178 6.55 -12.50 15.14
CA ALA A 178 5.57 -12.54 16.22
C ALA A 178 4.34 -11.68 15.91
N GLU A 179 4.54 -10.46 15.42
CA GLU A 179 3.46 -9.57 15.01
C GLU A 179 2.64 -10.13 13.84
N ILE A 180 3.29 -10.74 12.85
CA ILE A 180 2.62 -11.43 11.74
C ILE A 180 1.77 -12.60 12.27
N ASP A 181 2.31 -13.41 13.18
CA ASP A 181 1.61 -14.55 13.75
C ASP A 181 0.41 -14.09 14.63
N GLU A 182 0.55 -12.99 15.38
CA GLU A 182 -0.55 -12.39 16.15
C GLU A 182 -1.67 -11.84 15.26
N ILE A 183 -1.35 -11.12 14.19
CA ILE A 183 -2.32 -10.62 13.21
C ILE A 183 -3.03 -11.80 12.55
N ARG A 184 -2.27 -12.82 12.12
CA ARG A 184 -2.83 -14.02 11.48
C ARG A 184 -3.81 -14.77 12.37
N ALA A 185 -3.55 -14.83 13.67
CA ALA A 185 -4.43 -15.49 14.63
C ALA A 185 -5.74 -14.71 14.91
N ALA A 186 -5.83 -13.46 14.48
CA ALA A 186 -6.95 -12.57 14.77
C ALA A 186 -7.99 -12.46 13.65
N THR A 187 -7.68 -12.92 12.43
CA THR A 187 -8.56 -12.78 11.26
C THR A 187 -8.37 -13.91 10.25
N GLU A 188 -9.43 -14.24 9.51
CA GLU A 188 -9.40 -15.13 8.36
C GLU A 188 -9.16 -14.38 7.04
N LEU A 189 -9.10 -13.06 7.05
CA LEU A 189 -8.82 -12.26 5.87
C LEU A 189 -7.41 -12.56 5.32
N PRO A 190 -7.19 -12.40 4.00
CA PRO A 190 -5.85 -12.44 3.44
C PRO A 190 -4.91 -11.47 4.14
N LEU A 191 -3.75 -11.97 4.56
CA LEU A 191 -2.71 -11.17 5.21
C LEU A 191 -1.56 -10.92 4.25
N LEU A 192 -1.19 -9.65 4.07
CA LEU A 192 -0.01 -9.23 3.34
C LEU A 192 1.00 -8.56 4.28
N VAL A 193 2.27 -8.59 3.91
CA VAL A 193 3.31 -7.79 4.60
C VAL A 193 3.76 -6.66 3.70
N GLY A 194 3.64 -5.42 4.19
CA GLY A 194 4.09 -4.21 3.51
C GLY A 194 5.23 -3.54 4.26
N SER A 195 6.32 -3.23 3.56
CA SER A 195 7.55 -2.64 4.08
C SER A 195 8.61 -3.67 4.54
N GLY A 196 9.87 -3.34 4.34
CA GLY A 196 11.03 -4.09 4.83
C GLY A 196 11.21 -5.50 4.27
N VAL A 197 10.45 -5.87 3.24
CA VAL A 197 10.60 -7.18 2.61
C VAL A 197 11.78 -7.16 1.65
N THR A 198 12.67 -8.14 1.80
CA THR A 198 13.91 -8.30 1.06
C THR A 198 14.08 -9.75 0.59
N PRO A 199 14.99 -10.06 -0.33
CA PRO A 199 15.30 -11.45 -0.69
C PRO A 199 15.70 -12.32 0.52
N ALA A 200 16.27 -11.71 1.57
CA ALA A 200 16.72 -12.45 2.75
C ALA A 200 15.60 -12.92 3.67
N ASN A 201 14.45 -12.21 3.70
CA ASN A 201 13.34 -12.53 4.61
C ASN A 201 12.04 -12.97 3.91
N VAL A 202 11.94 -12.82 2.58
CA VAL A 202 10.70 -13.09 1.82
C VAL A 202 10.21 -14.53 1.98
N LYS A 203 11.10 -15.51 2.03
CA LYS A 203 10.74 -16.92 2.23
C LYS A 203 10.00 -17.14 3.55
N GLN A 204 10.54 -16.58 4.64
CA GLN A 204 9.94 -16.70 5.96
C GLN A 204 8.58 -16.01 6.06
N ILE A 205 8.45 -14.86 5.40
CA ILE A 205 7.20 -14.08 5.35
C ILE A 205 6.14 -14.82 4.53
N LEU A 206 6.46 -15.27 3.31
CA LEU A 206 5.52 -15.98 2.44
C LEU A 206 5.02 -17.31 3.02
N GLY A 207 5.82 -17.95 3.88
CA GLY A 207 5.37 -19.13 4.64
C GLY A 207 4.24 -18.85 5.65
N ARG A 208 3.89 -17.58 5.89
CA ARG A 208 2.88 -17.15 6.87
C ARG A 208 1.79 -16.24 6.28
N THR A 209 1.97 -15.75 5.06
CA THR A 209 1.12 -14.71 4.47
C THR A 209 0.79 -15.02 3.02
N GLN A 210 -0.25 -14.40 2.50
CA GLN A 210 -0.70 -14.59 1.12
C GLN A 210 0.04 -13.71 0.11
N GLY A 211 0.86 -12.76 0.59
CA GLY A 211 1.62 -11.90 -0.30
C GLY A 211 2.44 -10.83 0.39
N VAL A 212 3.18 -10.09 -0.42
CA VAL A 212 4.05 -9.01 0.05
C VAL A 212 3.92 -7.77 -0.84
N ILE A 213 4.07 -6.58 -0.24
CA ILE A 213 4.14 -5.30 -0.94
C ILE A 213 5.58 -4.80 -0.82
N VAL A 214 6.27 -4.70 -1.95
CA VAL A 214 7.71 -4.41 -2.01
C VAL A 214 7.98 -3.22 -2.91
N ALA A 215 8.79 -2.28 -2.44
CA ALA A 215 9.23 -1.13 -3.23
C ALA A 215 10.73 -0.89 -3.12
N SER A 216 11.24 -0.41 -2.00
CA SER A 216 12.63 0.07 -1.84
C SER A 216 13.68 -0.95 -2.28
N THR A 217 13.52 -2.21 -1.92
CA THR A 217 14.43 -3.31 -2.29
C THR A 217 14.61 -3.47 -3.80
N MET A 218 13.58 -3.14 -4.59
CA MET A 218 13.56 -3.26 -6.04
C MET A 218 14.04 -2.01 -6.78
N LYS A 219 14.40 -0.95 -6.04
CA LYS A 219 14.86 0.32 -6.59
C LYS A 219 16.39 0.41 -6.61
N VAL A 220 16.94 1.27 -7.45
CA VAL A 220 18.37 1.55 -7.52
C VAL A 220 18.91 1.87 -6.11
N ASP A 221 19.97 1.20 -5.72
CA ASP A 221 20.64 1.27 -4.41
C ASP A 221 19.74 0.93 -3.20
N GLY A 222 18.54 0.40 -3.42
CA GLY A 222 17.56 0.15 -2.36
C GLY A 222 16.93 1.43 -1.79
N VAL A 223 17.09 2.55 -2.47
CA VAL A 223 16.64 3.86 -2.03
C VAL A 223 15.23 4.15 -2.58
N TRP A 224 14.27 4.40 -1.69
CA TRP A 224 12.84 4.45 -2.03
C TRP A 224 12.44 5.51 -3.08
N TRP A 225 13.19 6.60 -3.23
CA TRP A 225 12.92 7.66 -4.22
C TRP A 225 13.62 7.48 -5.56
N ASN A 226 14.52 6.48 -5.68
CA ASN A 226 15.17 6.15 -6.94
C ASN A 226 14.20 5.41 -7.88
N ASP A 227 14.60 5.29 -9.13
CA ASP A 227 13.85 4.54 -10.14
C ASP A 227 13.91 3.02 -9.85
N VAL A 228 12.95 2.29 -10.38
CA VAL A 228 12.91 0.82 -10.29
C VAL A 228 14.01 0.22 -11.16
N GLU A 229 14.76 -0.72 -10.59
CA GLU A 229 15.85 -1.43 -11.27
C GLU A 229 15.41 -2.85 -11.65
N LEU A 230 15.24 -3.10 -12.94
CA LEU A 230 14.75 -4.38 -13.47
C LEU A 230 15.53 -5.60 -12.95
N ALA A 231 16.86 -5.49 -12.83
CA ALA A 231 17.68 -6.59 -12.32
C ALA A 231 17.34 -6.95 -10.87
N ARG A 232 17.07 -5.95 -10.03
CA ARG A 232 16.65 -6.15 -8.64
C ARG A 232 15.25 -6.76 -8.54
N VAL A 233 14.33 -6.33 -9.41
CA VAL A 233 12.98 -6.93 -9.48
C VAL A 233 13.09 -8.41 -9.84
N LYS A 234 13.82 -8.75 -10.91
CA LYS A 234 14.04 -10.14 -11.33
C LYS A 234 14.69 -10.99 -10.24
N HIS A 235 15.69 -10.46 -9.57
CA HIS A 235 16.35 -11.17 -8.46
C HIS A 235 15.37 -11.43 -7.29
N PHE A 236 14.61 -10.40 -6.87
CA PHE A 236 13.62 -10.58 -5.82
C PHE A 236 12.57 -11.61 -6.22
N MET A 237 12.01 -11.52 -7.42
CA MET A 237 10.98 -12.42 -7.90
C MET A 237 11.47 -13.86 -8.02
N SER A 238 12.71 -14.09 -8.45
CA SER A 238 13.27 -15.45 -8.49
C SER A 238 13.38 -16.08 -7.10
N VAL A 239 13.76 -15.31 -6.07
CA VAL A 239 13.81 -15.79 -4.69
C VAL A 239 12.41 -16.04 -4.11
N ALA A 240 11.47 -15.14 -4.40
CA ALA A 240 10.09 -15.28 -3.94
C ALA A 240 9.40 -16.49 -4.59
N GLN A 241 9.60 -16.70 -5.89
CA GLN A 241 9.04 -17.85 -6.61
C GLN A 241 9.59 -19.19 -6.06
N ALA A 242 10.90 -19.28 -5.87
CA ALA A 242 11.50 -20.48 -5.28
C ALA A 242 10.95 -20.76 -3.86
N ALA A 243 10.66 -19.70 -3.08
CA ALA A 243 10.07 -19.86 -1.76
C ALA A 243 8.62 -20.41 -1.80
N LEU A 244 7.84 -20.09 -2.83
CA LEU A 244 6.48 -20.60 -3.02
C LEU A 244 6.45 -22.04 -3.53
N GLU A 245 7.46 -22.46 -4.29
CA GLU A 245 7.56 -23.85 -4.81
C GLU A 245 8.01 -24.85 -3.70
N GLU A 246 8.63 -24.35 -2.63
CA GLU A 246 9.09 -25.15 -1.50
C GLU A 246 8.06 -25.21 -0.33
N ALA A 247 6.97 -24.43 -0.38
CA ALA A 247 5.94 -24.33 0.67
C ALA A 247 4.77 -25.29 0.41
#